data_bdb725987b34e70a4c42687d1575fa7b
#
_entry.id   bdb725987b34e70a4c42687d1575fa7b
#
_cell.length_a   1.000
_cell.length_b   1.000
_cell.length_c   1.000
_cell.angle_alpha   90.00
_cell.angle_beta   90.00
_cell.angle_gamma   90.00
#
_symmetry.space_group_name_H-M   'P 1'
#
loop_
_entity.id
_entity.type
_entity.pdbx_description
1 polymer ?
#
loop_
_entity_poly.entity_id
_entity_poly.type
_entity_poly.pdbx_seq_one_letter_code
_entity_poly.pdbx_strand_id
1 'polypeptide(L)'
;MDLASIGSLLGSLKTATEIAKFIRESDTSLEKAETKLKLAELVSALADAKLEAAEIQQLIIDRDETIRQLTAEAKLKAELKWIQPCYYLSNSDGQEEPYCQNCYDSKQKLSRLHTDGKGFFECRVCTQNYKTTERLNRESEEFSRNVKRGNGFF
;
A
#
# COMPACT_ATOMS: atom_id res chain seq x y z
N MET A 1 13.38 0.04 9.42
CA MET A 1 14.17 0.87 10.35
C MET A 1 15.60 0.57 10.04
N ASP A 2 16.34 1.57 9.68
CA ASP A 2 17.78 1.39 9.56
C ASP A 2 18.34 1.37 10.99
N LEU A 3 18.79 0.21 11.43
CA LEU A 3 19.41 0.02 12.76
C LEU A 3 20.61 0.97 12.94
N ALA A 4 21.23 1.40 11.83
CA ALA A 4 22.33 2.34 11.83
C ALA A 4 21.92 3.72 12.36
N SER A 5 20.77 4.26 11.93
CA SER A 5 20.27 5.58 12.37
C SER A 5 19.95 5.59 13.86
N ILE A 6 19.38 4.52 14.39
CA ILE A 6 19.12 4.39 15.83
C ILE A 6 20.42 4.24 16.60
N GLY A 7 21.40 3.50 16.06
CA GLY A 7 22.72 3.34 16.65
C GLY A 7 23.45 4.68 16.75
N SER A 8 23.40 5.50 15.72
CA SER A 8 23.98 6.85 15.69
C SER A 8 23.34 7.76 16.75
N LEU A 9 22.01 7.82 16.79
CA LEU A 9 21.27 8.62 17.79
C LEU A 9 21.66 8.22 19.24
N LEU A 10 21.72 6.92 19.52
CA LEU A 10 22.13 6.42 20.82
C LEU A 10 23.59 6.78 21.14
N GLY A 11 24.47 6.78 20.12
CA GLY A 11 25.86 7.22 20.21
C GLY A 11 25.97 8.68 20.61
N SER A 12 25.27 9.57 19.91
CA SER A 12 25.25 11.02 20.19
C SER A 12 24.69 11.32 21.60
N LEU A 13 23.63 10.63 22.02
CA LEU A 13 23.08 10.77 23.36
C LEU A 13 24.02 10.27 24.46
N LYS A 14 24.74 9.16 24.19
CA LYS A 14 25.75 8.64 25.13
C LYS A 14 26.88 9.64 25.33
N THR A 15 27.43 10.19 24.24
CA THR A 15 28.49 11.21 24.29
C THR A 15 28.00 12.45 25.02
N ALA A 16 26.80 12.94 24.75
CA ALA A 16 26.21 14.08 25.48
C ALA A 16 26.09 13.81 27.00
N THR A 17 25.68 12.60 27.38
CA THR A 17 25.54 12.18 28.76
C THR A 17 26.90 12.11 29.49
N GLU A 18 27.93 11.59 28.80
CA GLU A 18 29.29 11.51 29.34
C GLU A 18 29.88 12.91 29.56
N ILE A 19 29.69 13.83 28.64
CA ILE A 19 30.12 15.22 28.77
C ILE A 19 29.40 15.91 29.93
N ALA A 20 28.07 15.75 30.05
CA ALA A 20 27.29 16.28 31.14
C ALA A 20 27.76 15.76 32.51
N LYS A 21 28.10 14.46 32.60
CA LYS A 21 28.65 13.84 33.80
C LYS A 21 30.01 14.41 34.15
N PHE A 22 30.89 14.57 33.16
CA PHE A 22 32.22 15.20 33.37
C PHE A 22 32.09 16.62 33.94
N ILE A 23 31.21 17.45 33.36
CA ILE A 23 30.97 18.81 33.84
C ILE A 23 30.47 18.82 35.29
N ARG A 24 29.59 17.89 35.67
CA ARG A 24 29.04 17.77 37.01
C ARG A 24 30.07 17.35 38.05
N GLU A 25 30.99 16.46 37.68
CA GLU A 25 32.00 15.87 38.55
C GLU A 25 33.29 16.71 38.62
N SER A 26 33.44 17.70 37.72
CA SER A 26 34.57 18.61 37.69
C SER A 26 34.54 19.54 38.92
N ASP A 27 35.64 19.56 39.64
CA ASP A 27 35.80 20.42 40.80
C ASP A 27 35.82 21.89 40.37
N THR A 28 35.41 22.82 41.23
CA THR A 28 35.25 24.26 40.94
C THR A 28 36.56 24.98 40.58
N SER A 29 37.70 24.29 40.58
CA SER A 29 39.02 24.77 40.18
C SER A 29 39.32 24.67 38.67
N LEU A 30 38.46 24.02 37.86
CA LEU A 30 38.66 23.94 36.43
C LEU A 30 38.54 25.34 35.78
N GLU A 31 39.49 25.65 34.93
CA GLU A 31 39.50 26.96 34.23
C GLU A 31 38.17 27.13 33.46
N LYS A 32 37.59 28.33 33.56
CA LYS A 32 36.34 28.71 32.86
C LYS A 32 36.36 28.39 31.38
N ALA A 33 37.55 28.31 30.76
CA ALA A 33 37.74 27.98 29.35
C ALA A 33 37.40 26.52 29.06
N GLU A 34 37.84 25.57 29.89
CA GLU A 34 37.59 24.14 29.70
C GLU A 34 36.12 23.79 29.88
N THR A 35 35.47 24.39 30.89
CA THR A 35 34.03 24.25 31.10
C THR A 35 33.24 24.77 29.89
N LYS A 36 33.62 25.90 29.30
CA LYS A 36 32.97 26.45 28.11
C LYS A 36 33.14 25.54 26.91
N LEU A 37 34.34 24.93 26.72
CA LEU A 37 34.60 23.98 25.65
C LEU A 37 33.70 22.75 25.77
N LYS A 38 33.61 22.16 26.95
CA LYS A 38 32.76 20.98 27.22
C LYS A 38 31.27 21.28 27.04
N LEU A 39 30.83 22.49 27.42
CA LEU A 39 29.47 22.93 27.14
C LEU A 39 29.20 23.06 25.63
N ALA A 40 30.17 23.59 24.86
CA ALA A 40 30.03 23.67 23.39
C ALA A 40 29.92 22.28 22.75
N GLU A 41 30.79 21.35 23.17
CA GLU A 41 30.73 19.94 22.72
C GLU A 41 29.37 19.29 23.05
N LEU A 42 28.84 19.52 24.26
CA LEU A 42 27.52 19.02 24.67
C LEU A 42 26.41 19.58 23.80
N VAL A 43 26.42 20.88 23.54
CA VAL A 43 25.42 21.54 22.68
C VAL A 43 25.47 20.95 21.26
N SER A 44 26.67 20.72 20.72
CA SER A 44 26.83 20.10 19.43
C SER A 44 26.25 18.68 19.41
N ALA A 45 26.62 17.84 20.37
CA ALA A 45 26.11 16.46 20.47
C ALA A 45 24.57 16.39 20.62
N LEU A 46 23.99 17.33 21.34
CA LEU A 46 22.53 17.45 21.49
C LEU A 46 21.86 17.92 20.18
N ALA A 47 22.50 18.82 19.42
CA ALA A 47 22.01 19.27 18.13
C ALA A 47 22.00 18.11 17.12
N ASP A 48 23.09 17.34 17.07
CA ASP A 48 23.20 16.15 16.20
C ASP A 48 22.14 15.12 16.58
N ALA A 49 21.97 14.80 17.85
CA ALA A 49 20.92 13.88 18.32
C ALA A 49 19.50 14.35 17.96
N LYS A 50 19.25 15.67 17.98
CA LYS A 50 17.97 16.24 17.58
C LYS A 50 17.72 16.05 16.07
N LEU A 51 18.72 16.24 15.24
CA LEU A 51 18.61 16.03 13.79
C LEU A 51 18.34 14.55 13.46
N GLU A 52 19.11 13.65 14.07
CA GLU A 52 18.92 12.20 13.89
C GLU A 52 17.53 11.75 14.39
N ALA A 53 17.01 12.29 15.47
CA ALA A 53 15.67 12.02 15.96
C ALA A 53 14.59 12.50 14.96
N ALA A 54 14.79 13.64 14.31
CA ALA A 54 13.87 14.14 13.29
C ALA A 54 13.86 13.25 12.04
N GLU A 55 15.02 12.74 11.61
CA GLU A 55 15.11 11.79 10.50
C GLU A 55 14.40 10.47 10.82
N ILE A 56 14.59 9.94 12.02
CA ILE A 56 13.89 8.73 12.47
C ILE A 56 12.39 8.95 12.50
N GLN A 57 11.94 10.11 12.97
CA GLN A 57 10.51 10.45 12.96
C GLN A 57 9.93 10.44 11.55
N GLN A 58 10.63 11.01 10.58
CA GLN A 58 10.19 10.98 9.17
C GLN A 58 10.12 9.55 8.63
N LEU A 59 11.14 8.72 8.91
CA LEU A 59 11.14 7.32 8.51
C LEU A 59 9.96 6.52 9.10
N ILE A 60 9.57 6.82 10.33
CA ILE A 60 8.39 6.19 10.95
C ILE A 60 7.12 6.59 10.21
N ILE A 61 6.94 7.87 9.91
CA ILE A 61 5.77 8.39 9.17
C ILE A 61 5.65 7.72 7.80
N ASP A 62 6.76 7.63 7.05
CA ASP A 62 6.77 7.02 5.71
C ASP A 62 6.43 5.52 5.76
N ARG A 63 6.89 4.83 6.81
CA ARG A 63 6.58 3.41 7.02
C ARG A 63 5.14 3.18 7.43
N ASP A 64 4.59 4.01 8.28
CA ASP A 64 3.18 3.92 8.69
C ASP A 64 2.27 4.13 7.47
N GLU A 65 2.60 5.08 6.59
CA GLU A 65 1.89 5.26 5.32
C GLU A 65 1.98 4.01 4.43
N THR A 66 3.17 3.42 4.30
CA THR A 66 3.37 2.18 3.53
C THR A 66 2.56 1.03 4.11
N ILE A 67 2.57 0.85 5.43
CA ILE A 67 1.78 -0.18 6.12
C ILE A 67 0.30 0.04 5.87
N ARG A 68 -0.18 1.28 5.94
CA ARG A 68 -1.58 1.62 5.66
C ARG A 68 -1.98 1.25 4.24
N GLN A 69 -1.15 1.57 3.25
CA GLN A 69 -1.38 1.23 1.84
C GLN A 69 -1.42 -0.29 1.63
N LEU A 70 -0.40 -1.01 2.11
CA LEU A 70 -0.33 -2.47 1.99
C LEU A 70 -1.50 -3.17 2.70
N THR A 71 -1.92 -2.65 3.85
CA THR A 71 -3.06 -3.19 4.59
C THR A 71 -4.37 -2.98 3.82
N ALA A 72 -4.55 -1.80 3.20
CA ALA A 72 -5.73 -1.52 2.36
C ALA A 72 -5.75 -2.42 1.11
N GLU A 73 -4.61 -2.63 0.45
CA GLU A 73 -4.49 -3.55 -0.68
C GLU A 73 -4.77 -5.00 -0.29
N ALA A 74 -4.23 -5.45 0.85
CA ALA A 74 -4.47 -6.79 1.35
C ALA A 74 -5.96 -7.02 1.70
N LYS A 75 -6.61 -6.04 2.31
CA LYS A 75 -8.04 -6.07 2.60
C LYS A 75 -8.86 -6.16 1.31
N LEU A 76 -8.55 -5.31 0.34
CA LEU A 76 -9.21 -5.33 -0.97
C LEU A 76 -9.07 -6.69 -1.66
N LYS A 77 -7.86 -7.28 -1.65
CA LYS A 77 -7.63 -8.62 -2.21
C LYS A 77 -8.42 -9.72 -1.49
N ALA A 78 -8.57 -9.61 -0.17
CA ALA A 78 -9.34 -10.57 0.62
C ALA A 78 -10.87 -10.47 0.38
N GLU A 79 -11.37 -9.28 0.05
CA GLU A 79 -12.78 -9.05 -0.24
C GLU A 79 -13.15 -9.36 -1.69
N LEU A 80 -12.16 -9.41 -2.59
CA LEU A 80 -12.37 -9.65 -4.01
C LEU A 80 -12.63 -11.14 -4.27
N LYS A 81 -13.81 -11.47 -4.78
CA LYS A 81 -14.23 -12.83 -5.10
C LYS A 81 -14.11 -13.08 -6.59
N TRP A 82 -13.47 -14.19 -6.97
CA TRP A 82 -13.50 -14.67 -8.35
C TRP A 82 -14.75 -15.52 -8.59
N ILE A 83 -15.61 -15.05 -9.47
CA ILE A 83 -16.78 -15.81 -9.97
C ILE A 83 -16.76 -15.65 -11.48
N GLN A 84 -16.52 -16.75 -12.18
CA GLN A 84 -16.37 -16.75 -13.64
C GLN A 84 -17.52 -16.00 -14.33
N PRO A 85 -17.23 -15.05 -15.25
CA PRO A 85 -15.92 -14.74 -15.83
C PRO A 85 -15.28 -13.45 -15.26
N CYS A 86 -15.67 -12.97 -14.10
CA CYS A 86 -15.29 -11.68 -13.56
C CYS A 86 -14.88 -11.77 -12.08
N TYR A 87 -14.18 -10.73 -11.61
CA TYR A 87 -14.07 -10.48 -10.17
C TYR A 87 -15.30 -9.73 -9.66
N TYR A 88 -15.67 -9.99 -8.41
CA TYR A 88 -16.77 -9.30 -7.73
C TYR A 88 -16.31 -8.73 -6.41
N LEU A 89 -16.78 -7.53 -6.11
CA LEU A 89 -16.57 -6.85 -4.83
C LEU A 89 -17.92 -6.37 -4.32
N SER A 90 -18.20 -6.59 -3.05
CA SER A 90 -19.43 -6.10 -2.40
C SER A 90 -19.27 -4.61 -2.10
N ASN A 91 -20.23 -3.79 -2.50
CA ASN A 91 -20.30 -2.38 -2.13
C ASN A 91 -20.86 -2.21 -0.71
N SER A 92 -20.92 -0.95 -0.24
CA SER A 92 -21.46 -0.59 1.08
C SER A 92 -22.91 -1.05 1.31
N ASP A 93 -23.68 -1.22 0.24
CA ASP A 93 -25.07 -1.63 0.26
C ASP A 93 -25.25 -3.17 0.16
N GLY A 94 -24.14 -3.91 0.18
CA GLY A 94 -24.11 -5.36 0.06
C GLY A 94 -24.35 -5.89 -1.35
N GLN A 95 -24.38 -5.02 -2.37
CA GLN A 95 -24.51 -5.43 -3.77
C GLN A 95 -23.14 -5.81 -4.33
N GLU A 96 -23.10 -6.92 -5.07
CA GLU A 96 -21.90 -7.37 -5.76
C GLU A 96 -21.73 -6.65 -7.10
N GLU A 97 -20.62 -5.97 -7.27
CA GLU A 97 -20.26 -5.27 -8.49
C GLU A 97 -19.19 -6.03 -9.27
N PRO A 98 -19.35 -6.22 -10.60
CA PRO A 98 -18.40 -6.93 -11.42
C PRO A 98 -17.22 -6.05 -11.83
N TYR A 99 -16.00 -6.62 -11.77
CA TYR A 99 -14.74 -5.98 -12.16
C TYR A 99 -13.97 -6.79 -13.19
N CYS A 100 -13.24 -6.09 -14.05
CA CYS A 100 -12.52 -6.66 -15.16
C CYS A 100 -11.31 -7.47 -14.70
N GLN A 101 -11.30 -8.76 -15.03
CA GLN A 101 -10.20 -9.67 -14.77
C GLN A 101 -8.90 -9.17 -15.42
N ASN A 102 -8.90 -8.86 -16.70
CA ASN A 102 -7.69 -8.46 -17.43
C ASN A 102 -7.04 -7.19 -16.86
N CYS A 103 -7.85 -6.19 -16.45
CA CYS A 103 -7.32 -4.97 -15.84
C CYS A 103 -6.72 -5.24 -14.45
N TYR A 104 -7.36 -6.11 -13.67
CA TYR A 104 -6.89 -6.42 -12.32
C TYR A 104 -5.64 -7.29 -12.36
N ASP A 105 -5.63 -8.38 -13.12
CA ASP A 105 -4.49 -9.31 -13.17
C ASP A 105 -3.24 -8.67 -13.78
N SER A 106 -3.41 -7.79 -14.79
CA SER A 106 -2.27 -7.16 -15.47
C SER A 106 -1.74 -5.90 -14.79
N LYS A 107 -2.59 -5.12 -14.13
CA LYS A 107 -2.25 -3.78 -13.62
C LYS A 107 -2.71 -3.53 -12.18
N GLN A 108 -3.28 -4.51 -11.50
CA GLN A 108 -3.89 -4.39 -10.17
C GLN A 108 -4.93 -3.25 -10.10
N LYS A 109 -5.57 -2.93 -11.25
CA LYS A 109 -6.53 -1.85 -11.37
C LYS A 109 -7.95 -2.40 -11.41
N LEU A 110 -8.76 -2.06 -10.41
CA LEU A 110 -10.18 -2.35 -10.43
C LEU A 110 -10.88 -1.48 -11.49
N SER A 111 -11.35 -2.13 -12.55
CA SER A 111 -12.12 -1.50 -13.62
C SER A 111 -13.51 -2.13 -13.65
N ARG A 112 -14.52 -1.35 -13.25
CA ARG A 112 -15.90 -1.81 -13.21
C ARG A 112 -16.37 -2.23 -14.60
N LEU A 113 -17.07 -3.36 -14.69
CA LEU A 113 -17.66 -3.84 -15.92
C LEU A 113 -19.07 -3.28 -16.12
N HIS A 114 -19.38 -2.98 -17.37
CA HIS A 114 -20.76 -2.71 -17.81
C HIS A 114 -21.43 -4.03 -18.16
N THR A 115 -22.68 -4.19 -17.74
CA THR A 115 -23.43 -5.44 -17.98
C THR A 115 -24.80 -5.12 -18.58
N ASP A 116 -25.30 -6.04 -19.42
CA ASP A 116 -26.66 -6.04 -19.95
C ASP A 116 -27.68 -6.72 -19.01
N GLY A 117 -27.22 -7.20 -17.83
CA GLY A 117 -28.02 -7.97 -16.88
C GLY A 117 -28.37 -9.40 -17.35
N LYS A 118 -27.89 -9.82 -18.52
CA LYS A 118 -28.17 -11.12 -19.16
C LYS A 118 -26.92 -12.00 -19.34
N GLY A 119 -25.85 -11.67 -18.57
CA GLY A 119 -24.59 -12.41 -18.57
C GLY A 119 -23.57 -11.97 -19.61
N PHE A 120 -23.71 -10.76 -20.15
CA PHE A 120 -22.71 -10.09 -20.95
C PHE A 120 -22.06 -8.95 -20.14
N PHE A 121 -20.74 -8.83 -20.22
CA PHE A 121 -19.95 -7.82 -19.53
C PHE A 121 -18.93 -7.21 -20.48
N GLU A 122 -18.75 -5.91 -20.40
CA GLU A 122 -17.81 -5.14 -21.22
C GLU A 122 -16.94 -4.24 -20.35
N CYS A 123 -15.63 -4.23 -20.58
CA CYS A 123 -14.69 -3.33 -19.96
C CYS A 123 -14.39 -2.15 -20.87
N ARG A 124 -14.77 -0.93 -20.46
CA ARG A 124 -14.46 0.30 -21.22
C ARG A 124 -13.00 0.74 -21.16
N VAL A 125 -12.21 0.14 -20.26
CA VAL A 125 -10.79 0.49 -20.09
C VAL A 125 -9.88 -0.34 -21.02
N CYS A 126 -10.09 -1.65 -21.08
CA CYS A 126 -9.28 -2.55 -21.92
C CYS A 126 -10.07 -3.15 -23.10
N THR A 127 -11.33 -2.78 -23.27
CA THR A 127 -12.23 -3.23 -24.35
C THR A 127 -12.50 -4.74 -24.38
N GLN A 128 -12.11 -5.47 -23.34
CA GLN A 128 -12.40 -6.90 -23.24
C GLN A 128 -13.86 -7.14 -22.88
N ASN A 129 -14.41 -8.19 -23.48
CA ASN A 129 -15.78 -8.64 -23.30
C ASN A 129 -15.77 -10.02 -22.64
N TYR A 130 -16.73 -10.25 -21.76
CA TYR A 130 -16.89 -11.52 -21.04
C TYR A 130 -18.34 -11.97 -21.12
N LYS A 131 -18.55 -13.29 -21.13
CA LYS A 131 -19.88 -13.90 -21.14
C LYS A 131 -19.94 -14.99 -20.10
N THR A 132 -21.07 -15.09 -19.39
CA THR A 132 -21.32 -16.22 -18.49
C THR A 132 -21.57 -17.50 -19.28
N THR A 133 -21.41 -18.64 -18.63
CA THR A 133 -21.68 -19.96 -19.24
C THR A 133 -23.15 -20.06 -19.67
N GLU A 134 -24.08 -19.52 -18.89
CA GLU A 134 -25.51 -19.54 -19.25
C GLU A 134 -25.80 -18.71 -20.51
N ARG A 135 -25.09 -17.59 -20.67
CA ARG A 135 -25.21 -16.76 -21.89
C ARG A 135 -24.69 -17.50 -23.11
N LEU A 136 -23.52 -18.13 -22.99
CA LEU A 136 -22.93 -18.92 -24.09
C LEU A 136 -23.82 -20.09 -24.49
N ASN A 137 -24.41 -20.80 -23.52
CA ASN A 137 -25.32 -21.90 -23.77
C ASN A 137 -26.58 -21.40 -24.51
N ARG A 138 -27.19 -20.31 -24.05
CA ARG A 138 -28.35 -19.71 -24.73
C ARG A 138 -28.06 -19.35 -26.21
N GLU A 139 -26.94 -18.66 -26.43
CA GLU A 139 -26.52 -18.28 -27.79
C GLU A 139 -26.28 -19.49 -28.69
N SER A 140 -25.67 -20.56 -28.14
CA SER A 140 -25.46 -21.83 -28.85
C SER A 140 -26.77 -22.53 -29.21
N GLU A 141 -27.75 -22.58 -28.31
CA GLU A 141 -29.07 -23.16 -28.56
C GLU A 141 -29.87 -22.33 -29.56
N GLU A 142 -29.79 -21.00 -29.50
CA GLU A 142 -30.44 -20.13 -30.49
C GLU A 142 -29.85 -20.30 -31.87
N PHE A 143 -28.51 -20.37 -31.95
CA PHE A 143 -27.84 -20.67 -33.22
C PHE A 143 -28.26 -22.01 -33.78
N SER A 144 -28.29 -23.08 -32.98
CA SER A 144 -28.69 -24.42 -33.38
C SER A 144 -30.16 -24.47 -33.87
N ARG A 145 -31.05 -23.71 -33.24
CA ARG A 145 -32.46 -23.59 -33.67
C ARG A 145 -32.59 -22.87 -35.02
N ASN A 146 -31.80 -21.79 -35.19
CA ASN A 146 -31.82 -21.04 -36.46
C ASN A 146 -31.26 -21.82 -37.63
N VAL A 147 -30.18 -22.61 -37.41
CA VAL A 147 -29.62 -23.50 -38.44
C VAL A 147 -30.66 -24.56 -38.86
N LYS A 148 -31.37 -25.18 -37.92
CA LYS A 148 -32.43 -26.16 -38.22
C LYS A 148 -33.62 -25.54 -39.00
N ARG A 149 -33.96 -24.26 -38.76
CA ARG A 149 -34.99 -23.55 -39.48
C ARG A 149 -34.57 -23.14 -40.90
N GLY A 150 -33.26 -22.82 -41.09
CA GLY A 150 -32.71 -22.45 -42.40
C GLY A 150 -32.53 -23.61 -43.37
N ASN A 151 -32.39 -24.85 -42.89
CA ASN A 151 -32.27 -26.05 -43.73
C ASN A 151 -33.63 -26.68 -44.18
N GLY A 152 -34.74 -25.98 -43.92
CA GLY A 152 -36.09 -26.42 -44.30
C GLY A 152 -36.57 -25.95 -45.69
N PHE A 153 -35.69 -25.41 -46.53
CA PHE A 153 -35.98 -25.05 -47.91
C PHE A 153 -35.01 -25.76 -48.84
N PHE A 154 -35.27 -27.06 -49.08
CA PHE A 154 -34.95 -27.80 -50.29
C PHE A 154 -36.08 -28.79 -50.56
#